data_99ac57dea01a076a6abae2b6fcf10e50
#
_entry.id   99ac57dea01a076a6abae2b6fcf10e50
#
_cell.length_a   1.000
_cell.length_b   1.000
_cell.length_c   1.000
_cell.angle_alpha   90.00
_cell.angle_beta   90.00
_cell.angle_gamma   90.00
#
_symmetry.space_group_name_H-M   'P 1'
#
loop_
_entity.id
_entity.type
_entity.pdbx_description
1 polymer ?
#
loop_
_entity_poly.entity_id
_entity_poly.type
_entity_poly.pdbx_seq_one_letter_code
_entity_poly.pdbx_strand_id
1 'polypeptide(L)'
;METYIAALDQGTTSSRAILFNRAGEIVSRAQHPFRQIYPQPGWVEHDPLEIWATEKRALAEVVGAAHIDPKRIAALGITNQRETTILWDRSTGQPVCNAIVWQCRRTAPLCDTLKTDGLGPLVAERTGLLIDAFFSGTKIRWLLDHVPGARERAERGELCAGTVDSWLIWNLTGGAAHVTDYSNASRTMLFNIHTLQWDEALCRALGIPASLLPEPLPNCHLYGRVAPDIPGLEDLAGIPICGSAGDQPAALFGQACFTPGQAKNTYGTGCFTLMNVGGEPVASQSGLVTSVAWSLGGETTYALEGSVFNAGSTIQWLRDELGLISSAPECDRLA
;
A
#
# COMPACT_ATOMS: atom_id res chain seq x y z
N MET A 1 11.52 -29.37 -13.17
CA MET A 1 10.06 -29.07 -13.08
C MET A 1 9.87 -27.57 -13.20
N GLU A 2 8.91 -27.14 -13.97
CA GLU A 2 8.59 -25.71 -14.10
C GLU A 2 8.00 -25.17 -12.79
N THR A 3 8.43 -24.00 -12.35
CA THR A 3 7.99 -23.34 -11.13
C THR A 3 7.32 -22.00 -11.47
N TYR A 4 6.42 -21.56 -10.63
CA TYR A 4 5.61 -20.36 -10.82
C TYR A 4 5.74 -19.41 -9.66
N ILE A 5 5.41 -18.14 -9.88
CA ILE A 5 5.25 -17.12 -8.85
C ILE A 5 3.86 -16.52 -9.03
N ALA A 6 3.11 -16.40 -7.95
CA ALA A 6 1.86 -15.65 -7.94
C ALA A 6 2.09 -14.24 -7.38
N ALA A 7 1.66 -13.23 -8.13
CA ALA A 7 1.70 -11.83 -7.73
C ALA A 7 0.28 -11.35 -7.43
N LEU A 8 0.09 -10.76 -6.25
CA LEU A 8 -1.12 -10.10 -5.81
C LEU A 8 -0.96 -8.60 -6.01
N ASP A 9 -1.93 -7.95 -6.65
CA ASP A 9 -1.93 -6.51 -6.95
C ASP A 9 -3.24 -5.90 -6.43
N GLN A 10 -3.20 -5.43 -5.20
CA GLN A 10 -4.35 -4.79 -4.58
C GLN A 10 -4.37 -3.30 -4.90
N GLY A 11 -5.07 -2.94 -5.98
CA GLY A 11 -5.22 -1.56 -6.45
C GLY A 11 -6.31 -0.77 -5.71
N THR A 12 -6.51 0.49 -6.10
CA THR A 12 -7.53 1.36 -5.47
C THR A 12 -8.97 0.91 -5.78
N THR A 13 -9.21 0.34 -6.96
CA THR A 13 -10.58 0.01 -7.42
C THR A 13 -10.82 -1.47 -7.63
N SER A 14 -9.78 -2.28 -7.58
CA SER A 14 -9.86 -3.72 -7.83
C SER A 14 -8.67 -4.47 -7.23
N SER A 15 -8.90 -5.73 -6.90
CA SER A 15 -7.90 -6.71 -6.52
C SER A 15 -7.57 -7.60 -7.71
N ARG A 16 -6.30 -7.90 -7.92
CA ARG A 16 -5.81 -8.68 -9.06
C ARG A 16 -4.79 -9.72 -8.60
N ALA A 17 -4.84 -10.89 -9.20
CA ALA A 17 -3.78 -11.89 -9.10
C ALA A 17 -3.28 -12.26 -10.49
N ILE A 18 -1.97 -12.51 -10.61
CA ILE A 18 -1.32 -12.94 -11.83
C ILE A 18 -0.35 -14.05 -11.49
N LEU A 19 -0.39 -15.15 -12.27
CA LEU A 19 0.56 -16.24 -12.18
C LEU A 19 1.58 -16.13 -13.30
N PHE A 20 2.86 -16.10 -12.94
CA PHE A 20 3.98 -16.03 -13.87
C PHE A 20 4.75 -17.36 -13.88
N ASN A 21 5.24 -17.76 -15.05
CA ASN A 21 6.24 -18.82 -15.18
C ASN A 21 7.67 -18.26 -14.98
N ARG A 22 8.67 -19.14 -15.03
CA ARG A 22 10.08 -18.76 -14.87
C ARG A 22 10.61 -17.82 -15.97
N ALA A 23 9.99 -17.80 -17.15
CA ALA A 23 10.34 -16.90 -18.24
C ALA A 23 9.73 -15.48 -18.05
N GLY A 24 8.90 -15.26 -17.01
CA GLY A 24 8.17 -14.02 -16.79
C GLY A 24 6.90 -13.89 -17.63
N GLU A 25 6.46 -14.98 -18.27
CA GLU A 25 5.23 -14.99 -19.06
C GLU A 25 4.02 -15.18 -18.14
N ILE A 26 2.92 -14.49 -18.47
CA ILE A 26 1.65 -14.61 -17.76
C ILE A 26 0.99 -15.94 -18.15
N VAL A 27 0.82 -16.81 -17.16
CA VAL A 27 0.13 -18.10 -17.31
C VAL A 27 -1.39 -17.93 -17.13
N SER A 28 -1.79 -17.18 -16.12
CA SER A 28 -3.18 -16.86 -15.84
C SER A 28 -3.30 -15.53 -15.09
N ARG A 29 -4.47 -14.91 -15.16
CA ARG A 29 -4.79 -13.68 -14.43
C ARG A 29 -6.25 -13.63 -14.05
N ALA A 30 -6.56 -13.05 -12.89
CA ALA A 30 -7.91 -12.76 -12.43
C ALA A 30 -7.96 -11.37 -11.79
N GLN A 31 -9.10 -10.71 -11.89
CA GLN A 31 -9.30 -9.37 -11.33
C GLN A 31 -10.75 -9.16 -10.92
N HIS A 32 -10.96 -8.62 -9.72
CA HIS A 32 -12.29 -8.34 -9.17
C HIS A 32 -12.36 -6.90 -8.68
N PRO A 33 -13.33 -6.10 -9.13
CA PRO A 33 -13.60 -4.80 -8.56
C PRO A 33 -14.19 -4.96 -7.14
N PHE A 34 -14.04 -3.92 -6.32
CA PHE A 34 -14.69 -3.79 -5.03
C PHE A 34 -15.27 -2.38 -4.85
N ARG A 35 -16.18 -2.26 -3.89
CA ARG A 35 -16.97 -1.06 -3.69
C ARG A 35 -16.12 0.10 -3.17
N GLN A 36 -16.32 1.28 -3.75
CA GLN A 36 -15.81 2.55 -3.25
C GLN A 36 -16.88 3.18 -2.35
N ILE A 37 -16.48 3.64 -1.16
CA ILE A 37 -17.42 4.21 -0.17
C ILE A 37 -17.08 5.67 0.04
N TYR A 38 -18.07 6.54 -0.14
CA TYR A 38 -17.94 8.00 -0.01
C TYR A 38 -18.91 8.53 1.07
N PRO A 39 -18.57 8.43 2.38
CA PRO A 39 -19.50 8.78 3.45
C PRO A 39 -19.86 10.27 3.50
N GLN A 40 -18.93 11.13 3.12
CA GLN A 40 -19.06 12.58 3.11
C GLN A 40 -18.21 13.18 1.98
N PRO A 41 -18.41 14.42 1.55
CA PRO A 41 -17.55 15.10 0.59
C PRO A 41 -16.07 15.09 1.04
N GLY A 42 -15.20 14.61 0.16
CA GLY A 42 -13.75 14.48 0.43
C GLY A 42 -13.36 13.28 1.30
N TRP A 43 -14.31 12.43 1.72
CA TRP A 43 -14.02 11.19 2.44
C TRP A 43 -14.08 10.01 1.49
N VAL A 44 -13.08 9.13 1.59
CA VAL A 44 -13.02 7.90 0.78
C VAL A 44 -12.65 6.75 1.69
N GLU A 45 -13.43 5.68 1.61
CA GLU A 45 -13.25 4.48 2.43
C GLU A 45 -13.37 3.21 1.59
N HIS A 46 -12.72 2.15 2.08
CA HIS A 46 -12.91 0.78 1.59
C HIS A 46 -13.29 -0.14 2.74
N ASP A 47 -14.07 -1.18 2.43
CA ASP A 47 -14.29 -2.28 3.37
C ASP A 47 -13.08 -3.23 3.35
N PRO A 48 -12.32 -3.39 4.47
CA PRO A 48 -11.17 -4.28 4.49
C PRO A 48 -11.52 -5.75 4.25
N LEU A 49 -12.73 -6.17 4.62
CA LEU A 49 -13.19 -7.54 4.38
C LEU A 49 -13.48 -7.77 2.88
N GLU A 50 -14.00 -6.77 2.18
CA GLU A 50 -14.21 -6.83 0.73
C GLU A 50 -12.87 -6.85 -0.02
N ILE A 51 -11.87 -6.04 0.41
CA ILE A 51 -10.49 -6.11 -0.09
C ILE A 51 -9.95 -7.54 0.05
N TRP A 52 -10.01 -8.11 1.25
CA TRP A 52 -9.54 -9.48 1.48
C TRP A 52 -10.29 -10.51 0.65
N ALA A 53 -11.63 -10.44 0.61
CA ALA A 53 -12.45 -11.39 -0.13
C ALA A 53 -12.15 -11.38 -1.64
N THR A 54 -11.98 -10.20 -2.22
CA THR A 54 -11.69 -10.04 -3.66
C THR A 54 -10.27 -10.48 -4.01
N GLU A 55 -9.27 -10.20 -3.15
CA GLU A 55 -7.89 -10.63 -3.36
C GLU A 55 -7.76 -12.16 -3.22
N LYS A 56 -8.37 -12.72 -2.17
CA LYS A 56 -8.43 -14.18 -1.97
C LYS A 56 -9.08 -14.89 -3.15
N ARG A 57 -10.19 -14.34 -3.65
CA ARG A 57 -10.89 -14.88 -4.83
C ARG A 57 -10.01 -14.81 -6.08
N ALA A 58 -9.35 -13.69 -6.33
CA ALA A 58 -8.45 -13.54 -7.48
C ALA A 58 -7.31 -14.57 -7.43
N LEU A 59 -6.71 -14.78 -6.23
CA LEU A 59 -5.66 -15.78 -6.05
C LEU A 59 -6.16 -17.21 -6.30
N ALA A 60 -7.32 -17.59 -5.77
CA ALA A 60 -7.91 -18.91 -6.01
C ALA A 60 -8.22 -19.14 -7.50
N GLU A 61 -8.80 -18.15 -8.18
CA GLU A 61 -9.14 -18.24 -9.60
C GLU A 61 -7.90 -18.36 -10.48
N VAL A 62 -6.83 -17.59 -10.24
CA VAL A 62 -5.63 -17.66 -11.07
C VAL A 62 -4.92 -19.00 -10.97
N VAL A 63 -4.93 -19.63 -9.79
CA VAL A 63 -4.36 -20.95 -9.57
C VAL A 63 -5.22 -22.03 -10.23
N GLY A 64 -6.54 -21.99 -10.03
CA GLY A 64 -7.47 -22.93 -10.63
C GLY A 64 -7.48 -22.88 -12.17
N ALA A 65 -7.44 -21.68 -12.75
CA ALA A 65 -7.42 -21.50 -14.20
C ALA A 65 -6.12 -21.96 -14.88
N ALA A 66 -5.02 -21.98 -14.15
CA ALA A 66 -3.73 -22.42 -14.68
C ALA A 66 -3.60 -23.94 -14.84
N HIS A 67 -4.48 -24.73 -14.23
CA HIS A 67 -4.45 -26.20 -14.23
C HIS A 67 -3.07 -26.78 -13.86
N ILE A 68 -2.38 -26.14 -12.93
CA ILE A 68 -1.08 -26.57 -12.40
C ILE A 68 -1.22 -27.20 -11.02
N ASP A 69 -0.24 -28.01 -10.61
CA ASP A 69 -0.11 -28.39 -9.21
C ASP A 69 0.27 -27.14 -8.37
N PRO A 70 -0.55 -26.72 -7.38
CA PRO A 70 -0.27 -25.56 -6.53
C PRO A 70 1.10 -25.62 -5.82
N LYS A 71 1.61 -26.82 -5.54
CA LYS A 71 2.95 -27.03 -4.96
C LYS A 71 4.10 -26.57 -5.87
N ARG A 72 3.81 -26.27 -7.14
CA ARG A 72 4.78 -25.69 -8.08
C ARG A 72 4.86 -24.16 -7.98
N ILE A 73 4.01 -23.52 -7.18
CA ILE A 73 4.12 -22.09 -6.86
C ILE A 73 5.21 -21.94 -5.81
N ALA A 74 6.32 -21.32 -6.21
CA ALA A 74 7.50 -21.18 -5.37
C ALA A 74 7.33 -20.11 -4.30
N ALA A 75 6.58 -19.02 -4.61
CA ALA A 75 6.34 -17.92 -3.70
C ALA A 75 5.15 -17.06 -4.13
N LEU A 76 4.62 -16.29 -3.17
CA LEU A 76 3.73 -15.16 -3.38
C LEU A 76 4.51 -13.84 -3.27
N GLY A 77 4.19 -12.88 -4.16
CA GLY A 77 4.57 -11.47 -4.04
C GLY A 77 3.33 -10.60 -3.91
N ILE A 78 3.42 -9.53 -3.14
CA ILE A 78 2.31 -8.60 -2.87
C ILE A 78 2.72 -7.20 -3.33
N THR A 79 1.84 -6.54 -4.07
CA THR A 79 1.88 -5.10 -4.29
C THR A 79 0.51 -4.51 -3.98
N ASN A 80 0.47 -3.24 -3.57
CA ASN A 80 -0.77 -2.65 -3.07
C ASN A 80 -0.82 -1.14 -3.27
N GLN A 81 -2.04 -0.60 -3.31
CA GLN A 81 -2.28 0.82 -3.11
C GLN A 81 -1.64 1.25 -1.79
N ARG A 82 -0.81 2.28 -1.82
CA ARG A 82 -0.07 2.75 -0.65
C ARG A 82 -0.97 3.62 0.24
N GLU A 83 -0.51 3.94 1.45
CA GLU A 83 -1.07 4.88 2.44
C GLU A 83 -2.49 4.58 2.93
N THR A 84 -3.26 3.75 2.25
CA THR A 84 -4.58 3.30 2.72
C THR A 84 -4.41 2.57 4.04
N THR A 85 -5.12 3.04 5.07
CA THR A 85 -4.89 2.66 6.47
C THR A 85 -6.02 1.81 6.99
N ILE A 86 -5.68 0.68 7.59
CA ILE A 86 -6.60 -0.28 8.21
C ILE A 86 -6.27 -0.42 9.68
N LEU A 87 -7.31 -0.54 10.52
CA LEU A 87 -7.22 -0.81 11.95
C LEU A 87 -8.07 -2.03 12.28
N TRP A 88 -7.49 -3.04 12.95
CA TRP A 88 -8.18 -4.29 13.27
C TRP A 88 -7.84 -4.81 14.66
N ASP A 89 -8.71 -5.64 15.19
CA ASP A 89 -8.55 -6.34 16.47
C ASP A 89 -7.51 -7.45 16.34
N ARG A 90 -6.50 -7.45 17.20
CA ARG A 90 -5.39 -8.42 17.18
C ARG A 90 -5.83 -9.85 17.48
N SER A 91 -6.84 -10.01 18.29
CA SER A 91 -7.30 -11.34 18.72
C SER A 91 -8.24 -12.01 17.74
N THR A 92 -9.08 -11.22 17.07
CA THR A 92 -10.11 -11.71 16.15
C THR A 92 -9.77 -11.53 14.68
N GLY A 93 -8.81 -10.65 14.36
CA GLY A 93 -8.52 -10.24 12.97
C GLY A 93 -9.64 -9.41 12.33
N GLN A 94 -10.65 -8.97 13.11
CA GLN A 94 -11.76 -8.19 12.54
C GLN A 94 -11.42 -6.71 12.45
N PRO A 95 -11.67 -6.06 11.30
CA PRO A 95 -11.54 -4.61 11.20
C PRO A 95 -12.46 -3.90 12.18
N VAL A 96 -12.00 -2.83 12.83
CA VAL A 96 -12.83 -2.04 13.75
C VAL A 96 -13.66 -0.98 13.03
N CYS A 97 -13.31 -0.67 11.79
CA CYS A 97 -14.01 0.26 10.90
C CYS A 97 -13.53 0.07 9.45
N ASN A 98 -14.12 0.82 8.52
CA ASN A 98 -13.63 0.88 7.15
C ASN A 98 -12.20 1.43 7.09
N ALA A 99 -11.43 1.00 6.10
CA ALA A 99 -10.12 1.55 5.76
C ALA A 99 -10.24 3.00 5.28
N ILE A 100 -9.35 3.88 5.74
CA ILE A 100 -9.25 5.24 5.21
C ILE A 100 -8.32 5.24 4.01
N VAL A 101 -8.86 5.54 2.83
CA VAL A 101 -8.13 5.47 1.56
C VAL A 101 -7.14 6.64 1.43
N TRP A 102 -6.08 6.43 0.65
CA TRP A 102 -5.04 7.44 0.38
C TRP A 102 -5.59 8.78 -0.16
N GLN A 103 -6.71 8.74 -0.92
CA GLN A 103 -7.38 9.92 -1.47
C GLN A 103 -8.17 10.73 -0.42
N CYS A 104 -8.43 10.16 0.76
CA CYS A 104 -9.31 10.75 1.76
C CYS A 104 -8.70 12.00 2.38
N ARG A 105 -9.48 13.09 2.42
CA ARG A 105 -9.04 14.40 2.94
C ARG A 105 -9.49 14.70 4.36
N ARG A 106 -10.11 13.72 5.09
CA ARG A 106 -10.67 13.94 6.45
C ARG A 106 -9.65 14.42 7.47
N THR A 107 -8.37 14.10 7.28
CA THR A 107 -7.30 14.48 8.20
C THR A 107 -6.60 15.80 7.84
N ALA A 108 -7.07 16.52 6.80
CA ALA A 108 -6.49 17.79 6.40
C ALA A 108 -6.43 18.83 7.55
N PRO A 109 -7.48 19.01 8.37
CA PRO A 109 -7.40 19.93 9.52
C PRO A 109 -6.33 19.53 10.54
N LEU A 110 -6.14 18.23 10.79
CA LEU A 110 -5.05 17.74 11.65
C LEU A 110 -3.68 18.07 11.03
N CYS A 111 -3.53 17.89 9.72
CA CYS A 111 -2.29 18.27 9.03
C CYS A 111 -1.96 19.75 9.21
N ASP A 112 -2.95 20.63 9.13
CA ASP A 112 -2.74 22.07 9.32
C ASP A 112 -2.33 22.40 10.76
N THR A 113 -2.91 21.73 11.76
CA THR A 113 -2.48 21.84 13.15
C THR A 113 -1.02 21.41 13.32
N LEU A 114 -0.64 20.23 12.82
CA LEU A 114 0.73 19.72 12.91
C LEU A 114 1.77 20.63 12.24
N LYS A 115 1.40 21.28 11.12
CA LYS A 115 2.25 22.29 10.46
C LYS A 115 2.41 23.53 11.32
N THR A 116 1.32 24.02 11.92
CA THR A 116 1.32 25.19 12.81
C THR A 116 2.16 24.93 14.07
N ASP A 117 2.11 23.70 14.60
CA ASP A 117 2.91 23.25 15.74
C ASP A 117 4.40 23.06 15.41
N GLY A 118 4.80 23.27 14.14
CA GLY A 118 6.18 23.25 13.70
C GLY A 118 6.76 21.85 13.47
N LEU A 119 5.90 20.81 13.29
CA LEU A 119 6.37 19.44 13.07
C LEU A 119 6.95 19.20 11.65
N GLY A 120 6.71 20.12 10.70
CA GLY A 120 7.10 19.98 9.31
C GLY A 120 8.57 19.64 9.08
N PRO A 121 9.54 20.38 9.66
CA PRO A 121 10.97 20.09 9.49
C PRO A 121 11.37 18.69 9.97
N LEU A 122 10.84 18.24 11.11
CA LEU A 122 11.12 16.90 11.65
C LEU A 122 10.59 15.80 10.74
N VAL A 123 9.35 15.95 10.23
CA VAL A 123 8.77 15.01 9.26
C VAL A 123 9.63 14.95 8.00
N ALA A 124 9.97 16.10 7.42
CA ALA A 124 10.76 16.14 6.19
C ALA A 124 12.16 15.51 6.36
N GLU A 125 12.85 15.83 7.47
CA GLU A 125 14.18 15.27 7.77
C GLU A 125 14.14 13.76 7.94
N ARG A 126 13.20 13.25 8.75
CA ARG A 126 13.17 11.84 9.15
C ARG A 126 12.56 10.92 8.11
N THR A 127 11.55 11.42 7.38
CA THR A 127 10.74 10.57 6.51
C THR A 127 10.87 10.89 5.02
N GLY A 128 11.46 12.02 4.65
CA GLY A 128 11.48 12.51 3.27
C GLY A 128 10.12 13.02 2.76
N LEU A 129 9.11 13.07 3.63
CA LEU A 129 7.73 13.43 3.28
C LEU A 129 7.38 14.85 3.72
N LEU A 130 6.25 15.32 3.24
CA LEU A 130 5.56 16.52 3.73
C LEU A 130 4.38 16.11 4.63
N ILE A 131 3.93 17.00 5.51
CA ILE A 131 2.70 16.76 6.27
C ILE A 131 1.50 16.92 5.33
N ASP A 132 0.83 15.83 5.01
CA ASP A 132 -0.38 15.81 4.20
C ASP A 132 -1.30 14.64 4.60
N ALA A 133 -2.62 14.83 4.38
CA ALA A 133 -3.65 13.81 4.60
C ALA A 133 -3.48 12.56 3.71
N PHE A 134 -2.63 12.64 2.69
CA PHE A 134 -2.27 11.53 1.83
C PHE A 134 -1.62 10.38 2.62
N PHE A 135 -0.74 10.67 3.57
CA PHE A 135 0.06 9.69 4.30
C PHE A 135 -0.68 9.06 5.49
N SER A 136 -0.24 7.84 5.91
CA SER A 136 -0.99 7.01 6.85
C SER A 136 -1.03 7.53 8.29
N GLY A 137 0.02 8.21 8.78
CA GLY A 137 0.16 8.58 10.19
C GLY A 137 -1.00 9.42 10.71
N THR A 138 -1.46 10.42 9.94
CA THR A 138 -2.62 11.23 10.34
C THR A 138 -3.93 10.44 10.30
N LYS A 139 -4.06 9.43 9.43
CA LYS A 139 -5.23 8.54 9.39
C LYS A 139 -5.27 7.63 10.61
N ILE A 140 -4.12 7.05 11.01
CA ILE A 140 -4.02 6.26 12.25
C ILE A 140 -4.42 7.12 13.45
N ARG A 141 -3.86 8.32 13.57
CA ARG A 141 -4.20 9.26 14.65
C ARG A 141 -5.71 9.56 14.67
N TRP A 142 -6.28 9.85 13.51
CA TRP A 142 -7.71 10.13 13.38
C TRP A 142 -8.56 8.93 13.83
N LEU A 143 -8.19 7.71 13.44
CA LEU A 143 -8.89 6.49 13.86
C LEU A 143 -8.85 6.30 15.38
N LEU A 144 -7.70 6.53 16.01
CA LEU A 144 -7.56 6.44 17.46
C LEU A 144 -8.41 7.48 18.19
N ASP A 145 -8.61 8.65 17.61
CA ASP A 145 -9.38 9.74 18.22
C ASP A 145 -10.90 9.64 17.99
N HIS A 146 -11.33 8.97 16.91
CA HIS A 146 -12.75 8.99 16.49
C HIS A 146 -13.45 7.62 16.56
N VAL A 147 -12.72 6.51 16.57
CA VAL A 147 -13.32 5.19 16.76
C VAL A 147 -13.46 4.94 18.28
N PRO A 148 -14.69 4.72 18.77
CA PRO A 148 -14.90 4.56 20.23
C PRO A 148 -14.03 3.47 20.85
N GLY A 149 -13.27 3.82 21.89
CA GLY A 149 -12.39 2.91 22.63
C GLY A 149 -11.13 2.48 21.88
N ALA A 150 -10.87 2.99 20.66
CA ALA A 150 -9.71 2.56 19.88
C ALA A 150 -8.39 2.97 20.54
N ARG A 151 -8.32 4.17 21.12
CA ARG A 151 -7.10 4.66 21.77
C ARG A 151 -6.71 3.78 22.95
N GLU A 152 -7.62 3.56 23.86
CA GLU A 152 -7.38 2.73 25.06
C GLU A 152 -7.04 1.27 24.70
N ARG A 153 -7.69 0.75 23.66
CA ARG A 153 -7.39 -0.61 23.15
C ARG A 153 -6.01 -0.67 22.49
N ALA A 154 -5.63 0.35 21.74
CA ALA A 154 -4.30 0.44 21.14
C ALA A 154 -3.19 0.53 22.20
N GLU A 155 -3.40 1.34 23.26
CA GLU A 155 -2.47 1.44 24.39
C GLU A 155 -2.29 0.12 25.13
N ARG A 156 -3.35 -0.72 25.21
CA ARG A 156 -3.27 -2.08 25.76
C ARG A 156 -2.71 -3.12 24.79
N GLY A 157 -2.36 -2.73 23.53
CA GLY A 157 -1.83 -3.63 22.51
C GLY A 157 -2.86 -4.59 21.90
N GLU A 158 -4.15 -4.29 22.05
CA GLU A 158 -5.27 -5.12 21.55
C GLU A 158 -5.56 -4.90 20.05
N LEU A 159 -5.00 -3.85 19.46
CA LEU A 159 -5.21 -3.50 18.07
C LEU A 159 -3.94 -3.64 17.25
N CYS A 160 -4.12 -3.82 15.94
CA CYS A 160 -3.11 -3.71 14.91
C CYS A 160 -3.53 -2.61 13.93
N ALA A 161 -2.57 -1.82 13.45
CA ALA A 161 -2.75 -0.94 12.31
C ALA A 161 -1.74 -1.27 11.23
N GLY A 162 -2.06 -0.95 9.99
CA GLY A 162 -1.14 -1.11 8.88
C GLY A 162 -1.71 -0.58 7.57
N THR A 163 -0.89 -0.65 6.56
CA THR A 163 -1.28 -0.46 5.16
C THR A 163 -1.84 -1.78 4.60
N VAL A 164 -2.29 -1.76 3.36
CA VAL A 164 -3.00 -2.92 2.77
C VAL A 164 -2.12 -4.17 2.70
N ASP A 165 -0.81 -4.03 2.46
CA ASP A 165 0.15 -5.14 2.53
C ASP A 165 0.12 -5.86 3.87
N SER A 166 0.18 -5.10 4.98
CA SER A 166 0.10 -5.67 6.33
C SER A 166 -1.21 -6.43 6.57
N TRP A 167 -2.33 -5.89 6.08
CA TRP A 167 -3.63 -6.53 6.15
C TRP A 167 -3.69 -7.83 5.34
N LEU A 168 -3.16 -7.85 4.13
CA LEU A 168 -3.12 -9.04 3.29
C LEU A 168 -2.20 -10.12 3.89
N ILE A 169 -1.00 -9.74 4.34
CA ILE A 169 -0.07 -10.67 4.99
C ILE A 169 -0.68 -11.25 6.26
N TRP A 170 -1.30 -10.40 7.11
CA TRP A 170 -2.02 -10.87 8.30
C TRP A 170 -3.04 -11.95 7.96
N ASN A 171 -3.91 -11.70 6.98
CA ASN A 171 -4.94 -12.65 6.59
C ASN A 171 -4.37 -13.92 5.92
N LEU A 172 -3.38 -13.77 5.04
CA LEU A 172 -2.73 -14.92 4.39
C LEU A 172 -1.99 -15.81 5.39
N THR A 173 -1.50 -15.26 6.50
CA THR A 173 -0.77 -16.02 7.52
C THR A 173 -1.66 -16.47 8.68
N GLY A 174 -2.98 -16.26 8.61
CA GLY A 174 -3.89 -16.60 9.70
C GLY A 174 -3.63 -15.84 11.00
N GLY A 175 -3.13 -14.59 10.89
CA GLY A 175 -2.81 -13.74 12.03
C GLY A 175 -1.40 -13.96 12.62
N ALA A 176 -0.58 -14.82 12.02
CA ALA A 176 0.75 -15.13 12.55
C ALA A 176 1.80 -14.03 12.29
N ALA A 177 1.61 -13.16 11.29
CA ALA A 177 2.56 -12.11 10.93
C ALA A 177 1.89 -10.73 10.87
N HIS A 178 2.37 -9.77 11.67
CA HIS A 178 2.01 -8.36 11.61
C HIS A 178 3.24 -7.57 11.15
N VAL A 179 3.42 -7.49 9.85
CA VAL A 179 4.63 -6.97 9.18
C VAL A 179 4.26 -6.06 8.04
N THR A 180 5.21 -5.23 7.59
CA THR A 180 5.12 -4.36 6.40
C THR A 180 6.47 -4.30 5.71
N ASP A 181 6.51 -3.88 4.46
CA ASP A 181 7.76 -3.59 3.77
C ASP A 181 8.22 -2.13 3.95
N TYR A 182 9.51 -1.87 3.71
CA TYR A 182 10.07 -0.53 3.87
C TYR A 182 9.47 0.49 2.90
N SER A 183 9.04 0.09 1.70
CA SER A 183 8.44 1.03 0.75
C SER A 183 7.05 1.50 1.19
N ASN A 184 6.22 0.61 1.75
CA ASN A 184 4.95 0.97 2.38
C ASN A 184 5.16 1.74 3.70
N ALA A 185 6.07 1.27 4.57
CA ALA A 185 6.39 1.94 5.83
C ALA A 185 6.85 3.39 5.60
N SER A 186 7.66 3.65 4.57
CA SER A 186 8.16 5.00 4.23
C SER A 186 7.04 5.97 3.81
N ARG A 187 5.81 5.49 3.60
CA ARG A 187 4.65 6.33 3.24
C ARG A 187 3.73 6.65 4.42
N THR A 188 4.18 6.42 5.64
CA THR A 188 3.35 6.57 6.84
C THR A 188 3.53 7.89 7.59
N MET A 189 4.58 8.67 7.34
CA MET A 189 5.09 9.78 8.19
C MET A 189 5.54 9.33 9.59
N LEU A 190 5.77 8.02 9.79
CA LEU A 190 6.19 7.45 11.06
C LEU A 190 7.52 6.69 10.95
N PHE A 191 7.93 6.38 9.72
CA PHE A 191 9.10 5.57 9.41
C PHE A 191 10.32 6.45 9.08
N ASN A 192 11.40 6.25 9.81
CA ASN A 192 12.64 6.95 9.55
C ASN A 192 13.39 6.27 8.42
N ILE A 193 13.50 6.95 7.28
CA ILE A 193 14.11 6.40 6.06
C ILE A 193 15.63 6.25 6.14
N HIS A 194 16.29 6.85 7.14
CA HIS A 194 17.73 6.74 7.37
C HIS A 194 18.10 5.54 8.24
N THR A 195 17.25 5.26 9.27
CA THR A 195 17.48 4.14 10.19
C THR A 195 16.70 2.88 9.82
N LEU A 196 15.73 2.99 8.88
CA LEU A 196 14.82 1.93 8.45
C LEU A 196 14.02 1.33 9.61
N GLN A 197 13.58 2.19 10.53
CA GLN A 197 12.80 1.84 11.71
C GLN A 197 11.68 2.87 11.94
N TRP A 198 10.68 2.50 12.75
CA TRP A 198 9.69 3.47 13.24
C TRP A 198 10.38 4.56 14.06
N ASP A 199 10.07 5.83 13.76
CA ASP A 199 10.63 6.98 14.49
C ASP A 199 9.82 7.26 15.75
N GLU A 200 10.43 7.05 16.92
CA GLU A 200 9.76 7.24 18.21
C GLU A 200 9.30 8.69 18.44
N ALA A 201 10.03 9.67 17.92
CA ALA A 201 9.65 11.08 18.10
C ALA A 201 8.39 11.41 17.29
N LEU A 202 8.29 10.88 16.05
CA LEU A 202 7.10 11.02 15.21
C LEU A 202 5.91 10.23 15.77
N CYS A 203 6.14 9.00 16.24
CA CYS A 203 5.09 8.22 16.89
C CYS A 203 4.53 8.95 18.13
N ARG A 204 5.39 9.51 18.98
CA ARG A 204 4.97 10.33 20.13
C ARG A 204 4.23 11.60 19.72
N ALA A 205 4.73 12.34 18.73
CA ALA A 205 4.12 13.57 18.25
C ALA A 205 2.71 13.33 17.69
N LEU A 206 2.49 12.18 17.02
CA LEU A 206 1.17 11.79 16.53
C LEU A 206 0.34 11.01 17.58
N GLY A 207 0.89 10.71 18.76
CA GLY A 207 0.19 9.94 19.81
C GLY A 207 -0.17 8.52 19.34
N ILE A 208 0.73 7.85 18.63
CA ILE A 208 0.54 6.50 18.11
C ILE A 208 1.41 5.53 18.90
N PRO A 209 0.83 4.54 19.62
CA PRO A 209 1.61 3.53 20.33
C PRO A 209 2.41 2.66 19.33
N ALA A 210 3.68 2.40 19.63
CA ALA A 210 4.52 1.55 18.78
C ALA A 210 4.00 0.11 18.65
N SER A 211 3.32 -0.40 19.67
CA SER A 211 2.69 -1.74 19.67
C SER A 211 1.58 -1.90 18.63
N LEU A 212 1.06 -0.79 18.12
CA LEU A 212 0.03 -0.76 17.07
C LEU A 212 0.61 -1.02 15.69
N LEU A 213 1.90 -0.70 15.48
CA LEU A 213 2.54 -0.71 14.17
C LEU A 213 3.12 -2.09 13.82
N PRO A 214 3.12 -2.48 12.52
CA PRO A 214 3.72 -3.72 12.06
C PRO A 214 5.26 -3.68 12.15
N GLU A 215 5.91 -4.84 12.19
CA GLU A 215 7.37 -4.91 12.03
C GLU A 215 7.76 -4.53 10.60
N PRO A 216 8.63 -3.54 10.40
CA PRO A 216 9.10 -3.16 9.06
C PRO A 216 10.22 -4.09 8.59
N LEU A 217 10.11 -4.62 7.38
CA LEU A 217 11.03 -5.60 6.78
C LEU A 217 11.50 -5.14 5.38
N PRO A 218 12.65 -5.63 4.89
CA PRO A 218 13.07 -5.41 3.51
C PRO A 218 12.06 -5.95 2.50
N ASN A 219 11.99 -5.37 1.30
CA ASN A 219 11.03 -5.76 0.26
C ASN A 219 11.15 -7.21 -0.23
N CYS A 220 12.34 -7.80 -0.15
CA CYS A 220 12.58 -9.22 -0.38
C CYS A 220 12.91 -9.90 0.95
N HIS A 221 11.91 -10.50 1.57
CA HIS A 221 12.02 -11.16 2.88
C HIS A 221 10.97 -12.26 2.99
N LEU A 222 11.18 -13.23 3.89
CA LEU A 222 10.14 -14.19 4.22
C LEU A 222 9.16 -13.56 5.22
N TYR A 223 8.08 -12.98 4.71
CA TYR A 223 7.02 -12.34 5.52
C TYR A 223 6.14 -13.33 6.28
N GLY A 224 6.12 -14.58 5.85
CA GLY A 224 5.33 -15.66 6.42
C GLY A 224 4.99 -16.71 5.38
N ARG A 225 4.07 -17.61 5.74
CA ARG A 225 3.56 -18.66 4.85
C ARG A 225 2.05 -18.66 4.88
N VAL A 226 1.43 -19.02 3.76
CA VAL A 226 -0.03 -19.16 3.68
C VAL A 226 -0.49 -20.19 4.72
N ALA A 227 -1.43 -19.79 5.56
CA ALA A 227 -1.97 -20.63 6.60
C ALA A 227 -2.82 -21.79 6.02
N PRO A 228 -2.89 -22.96 6.71
CA PRO A 228 -3.53 -24.14 6.16
C PRO A 228 -5.07 -24.09 6.16
N ASP A 229 -5.65 -23.21 6.95
CA ASP A 229 -7.08 -23.15 7.26
C ASP A 229 -7.80 -21.95 6.65
N ILE A 230 -7.23 -21.37 5.57
CA ILE A 230 -7.88 -20.28 4.84
C ILE A 230 -8.88 -20.87 3.84
N PRO A 231 -10.20 -20.66 4.01
CA PRO A 231 -11.20 -21.23 3.12
C PRO A 231 -11.00 -20.80 1.66
N GLY A 232 -10.83 -21.79 0.76
CA GLY A 232 -10.60 -21.60 -0.67
C GLY A 232 -9.14 -21.40 -1.08
N LEU A 233 -8.18 -21.48 -0.15
CA LEU A 233 -6.74 -21.46 -0.38
C LEU A 233 -6.01 -22.64 0.25
N GLU A 234 -6.71 -23.70 0.63
CA GLU A 234 -6.16 -24.87 1.34
C GLU A 234 -4.98 -25.50 0.56
N ASP A 235 -5.09 -25.55 -0.77
CA ASP A 235 -4.07 -26.10 -1.66
C ASP A 235 -2.78 -25.23 -1.72
N LEU A 236 -2.84 -24.00 -1.23
CA LEU A 236 -1.72 -23.06 -1.17
C LEU A 236 -1.03 -23.04 0.19
N ALA A 237 -1.49 -23.87 1.13
CA ALA A 237 -0.93 -23.94 2.48
C ALA A 237 0.59 -24.14 2.46
N GLY A 238 1.30 -23.32 3.24
CA GLY A 238 2.75 -23.38 3.39
C GLY A 238 3.54 -22.67 2.28
N ILE A 239 2.90 -22.15 1.21
CA ILE A 239 3.59 -21.34 0.20
C ILE A 239 4.12 -20.07 0.86
N PRO A 240 5.43 -19.75 0.67
CA PRO A 240 6.03 -18.58 1.30
C PRO A 240 5.58 -17.28 0.62
N ILE A 241 5.42 -16.24 1.43
CA ILE A 241 5.22 -14.84 0.99
C ILE A 241 6.60 -14.19 1.05
N CYS A 242 7.22 -13.91 -0.11
CA CYS A 242 8.63 -13.53 -0.19
C CYS A 242 8.89 -12.13 -0.73
N GLY A 243 7.87 -11.42 -1.19
CA GLY A 243 8.01 -10.08 -1.71
C GLY A 243 6.83 -9.20 -1.33
N SER A 244 7.11 -7.98 -0.91
CA SER A 244 6.10 -6.94 -0.70
C SER A 244 6.66 -5.59 -1.12
N ALA A 245 5.87 -4.81 -1.86
CA ALA A 245 6.21 -3.44 -2.24
C ALA A 245 4.95 -2.63 -2.53
N GLY A 246 4.96 -1.34 -2.19
CA GLY A 246 3.93 -0.44 -2.67
C GLY A 246 3.84 -0.43 -4.20
N ASP A 247 2.67 -0.14 -4.77
CA ASP A 247 2.39 -0.22 -6.21
C ASP A 247 3.36 0.61 -7.07
N GLN A 248 3.70 1.81 -6.62
CA GLN A 248 4.56 2.71 -7.37
C GLN A 248 6.05 2.29 -7.33
N PRO A 249 6.64 1.92 -6.18
CA PRO A 249 7.94 1.26 -6.11
C PRO A 249 8.01 -0.05 -6.92
N ALA A 250 6.99 -0.90 -6.82
CA ALA A 250 6.91 -2.13 -7.62
C ALA A 250 6.92 -1.84 -9.12
N ALA A 251 6.20 -0.79 -9.57
CA ALA A 251 6.22 -0.37 -10.97
C ALA A 251 7.58 0.21 -11.39
N LEU A 252 8.28 0.97 -10.51
CA LEU A 252 9.63 1.47 -10.80
C LEU A 252 10.60 0.31 -11.00
N PHE A 253 10.56 -0.70 -10.13
CA PHE A 253 11.36 -1.92 -10.24
C PHE A 253 10.98 -2.73 -11.48
N GLY A 254 9.69 -2.94 -11.74
CA GLY A 254 9.18 -3.70 -12.89
C GLY A 254 9.48 -3.06 -14.25
N GLN A 255 9.66 -1.72 -14.28
CA GLN A 255 10.14 -0.99 -15.46
C GLN A 255 11.68 -1.02 -15.60
N ALA A 256 12.37 -1.82 -14.76
CA ALA A 256 13.83 -1.95 -14.74
C ALA A 256 14.58 -0.62 -14.53
N CYS A 257 14.01 0.31 -13.74
CA CYS A 257 14.65 1.58 -13.40
C CYS A 257 15.69 1.38 -12.28
N PHE A 258 16.70 0.55 -12.53
CA PHE A 258 17.69 0.13 -11.52
C PHE A 258 18.85 1.11 -11.32
N THR A 259 19.04 2.01 -12.27
CA THR A 259 20.15 2.98 -12.22
C THR A 259 19.65 4.35 -11.79
N PRO A 260 20.39 5.08 -10.93
CA PRO A 260 20.04 6.45 -10.57
C PRO A 260 19.79 7.35 -11.79
N GLY A 261 18.71 8.15 -11.73
CA GLY A 261 18.24 9.00 -12.84
C GLY A 261 17.20 8.32 -13.75
N GLN A 262 17.06 7.00 -13.70
CA GLN A 262 15.97 6.32 -14.41
C GLN A 262 14.64 6.56 -13.70
N ALA A 263 13.60 6.83 -14.48
CA ALA A 263 12.29 7.18 -13.99
C ALA A 263 11.17 6.45 -14.74
N LYS A 264 10.05 6.26 -14.06
CA LYS A 264 8.80 5.82 -14.65
C LYS A 264 7.69 6.84 -14.37
N ASN A 265 6.67 6.89 -15.18
CA ASN A 265 5.43 7.58 -14.87
C ASN A 265 4.24 6.63 -15.06
N THR A 266 3.40 6.54 -14.03
CA THR A 266 2.13 5.80 -14.09
C THR A 266 1.03 6.78 -14.43
N TYR A 267 0.29 6.51 -15.50
CA TYR A 267 -0.90 7.24 -15.91
C TYR A 267 -2.14 6.40 -15.56
N GLY A 268 -2.86 6.82 -14.54
CA GLY A 268 -4.08 6.15 -14.06
C GLY A 268 -5.11 7.17 -13.58
N THR A 269 -5.83 6.88 -12.51
CA THR A 269 -6.73 7.84 -11.82
C THR A 269 -5.97 9.11 -11.47
N GLY A 270 -4.76 8.97 -10.89
CA GLY A 270 -3.73 10.00 -10.79
C GLY A 270 -2.52 9.67 -11.67
N CYS A 271 -1.54 10.58 -11.70
CA CYS A 271 -0.23 10.34 -12.29
C CYS A 271 0.84 10.34 -11.19
N PHE A 272 1.74 9.35 -11.25
CA PHE A 272 2.80 9.18 -10.26
C PHE A 272 4.14 8.96 -10.96
N THR A 273 4.97 9.98 -10.92
CA THR A 273 6.33 9.93 -11.46
C THR A 273 7.30 9.57 -10.35
N LEU A 274 8.03 8.48 -10.51
CA LEU A 274 9.10 8.09 -9.58
C LEU A 274 10.42 8.04 -10.34
N MET A 275 11.47 8.57 -9.71
CA MET A 275 12.85 8.50 -10.20
C MET A 275 13.74 7.84 -9.16
N ASN A 276 14.47 6.80 -9.55
CA ASN A 276 15.52 6.20 -8.74
C ASN A 276 16.62 7.24 -8.46
N VAL A 277 16.97 7.45 -7.19
CA VAL A 277 18.03 8.39 -6.77
C VAL A 277 19.25 7.69 -6.16
N GLY A 278 19.26 6.35 -6.16
CA GLY A 278 20.38 5.55 -5.62
C GLY A 278 20.26 5.24 -4.14
N GLY A 279 21.37 4.96 -3.49
CA GLY A 279 21.46 4.46 -2.11
C GLY A 279 21.34 5.51 -1.02
N GLU A 280 21.25 6.79 -1.37
CA GLU A 280 21.12 7.89 -0.41
C GLU A 280 19.82 8.67 -0.64
N PRO A 281 19.05 9.01 0.41
CA PRO A 281 17.85 9.80 0.25
C PRO A 281 18.18 11.25 -0.13
N VAL A 282 17.43 11.81 -1.09
CA VAL A 282 17.63 13.16 -1.61
C VAL A 282 16.49 14.07 -1.13
N ALA A 283 16.83 15.18 -0.44
CA ALA A 283 15.85 16.18 -0.07
C ALA A 283 15.50 17.07 -1.28
N SER A 284 14.22 17.15 -1.63
CA SER A 284 13.74 18.01 -2.71
C SER A 284 13.44 19.42 -2.21
N GLN A 285 13.85 20.43 -3.00
CA GLN A 285 13.47 21.82 -2.79
C GLN A 285 12.24 22.24 -3.62
N SER A 286 11.71 21.32 -4.43
CA SER A 286 10.61 21.58 -5.38
C SER A 286 9.30 20.86 -5.00
N GLY A 287 9.16 20.45 -3.73
CA GLY A 287 7.93 19.81 -3.24
C GLY A 287 7.77 18.34 -3.63
N LEU A 288 8.79 17.71 -4.20
CA LEU A 288 8.81 16.26 -4.39
C LEU A 288 9.06 15.56 -3.05
N VAL A 289 8.60 14.34 -2.90
CA VAL A 289 8.82 13.54 -1.70
C VAL A 289 9.82 12.43 -1.96
N THR A 290 10.61 12.07 -0.93
CA THR A 290 11.53 10.95 -0.97
C THR A 290 10.94 9.76 -0.22
N SER A 291 11.07 8.57 -0.77
CA SER A 291 10.61 7.33 -0.15
C SER A 291 11.62 6.22 -0.41
N VAL A 292 11.54 5.13 0.35
CA VAL A 292 12.23 3.90 -0.01
C VAL A 292 11.59 3.35 -1.29
N ALA A 293 12.41 3.11 -2.30
CA ALA A 293 11.99 2.42 -3.51
C ALA A 293 11.96 0.90 -3.28
N TRP A 294 13.09 0.34 -2.84
CA TRP A 294 13.22 -1.05 -2.42
C TRP A 294 14.44 -1.26 -1.53
N SER A 295 14.42 -2.38 -0.81
CA SER A 295 15.57 -2.88 -0.07
C SER A 295 15.79 -4.35 -0.40
N LEU A 296 16.94 -4.68 -0.97
CA LEU A 296 17.31 -6.01 -1.46
C LEU A 296 18.74 -6.34 -1.06
N GLY A 297 18.98 -7.54 -0.50
CA GLY A 297 20.32 -8.00 -0.19
C GLY A 297 21.11 -7.14 0.80
N GLY A 298 20.41 -6.35 1.63
CA GLY A 298 21.01 -5.42 2.59
C GLY A 298 21.27 -4.02 2.02
N GLU A 299 20.99 -3.80 0.74
CA GLU A 299 21.11 -2.49 0.10
C GLU A 299 19.72 -1.85 -0.06
N THR A 300 19.62 -0.56 0.24
CA THR A 300 18.38 0.22 0.12
C THR A 300 18.52 1.25 -0.99
N THR A 301 17.54 1.29 -1.87
CA THR A 301 17.42 2.28 -2.94
C THR A 301 16.26 3.23 -2.64
N TYR A 302 16.46 4.51 -2.90
CA TYR A 302 15.47 5.57 -2.70
C TYR A 302 14.93 6.09 -4.01
N ALA A 303 13.73 6.68 -3.96
CA ALA A 303 13.12 7.36 -5.09
C ALA A 303 12.60 8.73 -4.71
N LEU A 304 12.73 9.69 -5.62
CA LEU A 304 11.96 10.93 -5.63
C LEU A 304 10.62 10.69 -6.32
N GLU A 305 9.55 11.23 -5.75
CA GLU A 305 8.19 11.09 -6.26
C GLU A 305 7.50 12.44 -6.42
N GLY A 306 6.92 12.64 -7.60
CA GLY A 306 5.94 13.69 -7.88
C GLY A 306 4.58 13.07 -8.15
N SER A 307 3.53 13.57 -7.48
CA SER A 307 2.18 13.02 -7.54
C SER A 307 1.18 14.04 -8.04
N VAL A 308 0.38 13.66 -9.02
CA VAL A 308 -0.81 14.40 -9.49
C VAL A 308 -2.02 13.54 -9.19
N PHE A 309 -2.81 13.91 -8.19
CA PHE A 309 -3.88 13.06 -7.66
C PHE A 309 -5.08 12.89 -8.60
N ASN A 310 -5.34 13.87 -9.46
CA ASN A 310 -6.43 13.85 -10.42
C ASN A 310 -5.87 13.97 -11.84
N ALA A 311 -5.88 12.88 -12.58
CA ALA A 311 -5.46 12.80 -13.98
C ALA A 311 -6.54 12.12 -14.83
N GLY A 312 -6.54 10.80 -14.95
CA GLY A 312 -7.61 10.08 -15.62
C GLY A 312 -8.98 10.29 -14.99
N SER A 313 -9.04 10.51 -13.67
CA SER A 313 -10.27 10.90 -12.97
C SER A 313 -10.86 12.22 -13.48
N THR A 314 -10.03 13.18 -13.89
CA THR A 314 -10.50 14.43 -14.51
C THR A 314 -11.19 14.17 -15.83
N ILE A 315 -10.64 13.27 -16.66
CA ILE A 315 -11.25 12.89 -17.95
C ILE A 315 -12.58 12.17 -17.72
N GLN A 316 -12.66 11.30 -16.70
CA GLN A 316 -13.92 10.65 -16.31
C GLN A 316 -14.94 11.67 -15.85
N TRP A 317 -14.55 12.63 -15.02
CA TRP A 317 -15.42 13.71 -14.54
C TRP A 317 -15.98 14.58 -15.68
N LEU A 318 -15.13 14.93 -16.66
CA LEU A 318 -15.57 15.65 -17.87
C LEU A 318 -16.63 14.86 -18.64
N ARG A 319 -16.50 13.52 -18.70
CA ARG A 319 -17.42 12.64 -19.40
C ARG A 319 -18.69 12.38 -18.61
N ASP A 320 -18.56 11.93 -17.36
CA ASP A 320 -19.65 11.31 -16.59
C ASP A 320 -20.47 12.33 -15.80
N GLU A 321 -19.83 13.41 -15.28
CA GLU A 321 -20.48 14.41 -14.45
C GLU A 321 -20.83 15.68 -15.23
N LEU A 322 -19.91 16.19 -16.04
CA LEU A 322 -20.14 17.40 -16.83
C LEU A 322 -20.76 17.15 -18.21
N GLY A 323 -20.68 15.93 -18.74
CA GLY A 323 -21.20 15.60 -20.07
C GLY A 323 -20.56 16.39 -21.22
N LEU A 324 -19.33 16.90 -21.03
CA LEU A 324 -18.63 17.72 -22.02
C LEU A 324 -17.98 16.89 -23.14
N ILE A 325 -17.73 15.62 -22.87
CA ILE A 325 -17.21 14.63 -23.82
C ILE A 325 -18.00 13.33 -23.68
N SER A 326 -18.09 12.55 -24.74
CA SER A 326 -18.75 11.25 -24.77
C SER A 326 -17.81 10.06 -24.51
N SER A 327 -16.50 10.29 -24.73
CA SER A 327 -15.46 9.27 -24.54
C SER A 327 -14.10 9.92 -24.28
N ALA A 328 -13.19 9.19 -23.64
CA ALA A 328 -11.83 9.68 -23.40
C ALA A 328 -11.07 10.04 -24.70
N PRO A 329 -11.15 9.25 -25.80
CA PRO A 329 -10.55 9.64 -27.09
C PRO A 329 -11.10 10.93 -27.71
N GLU A 330 -12.30 11.34 -27.31
CA GLU A 330 -12.86 12.62 -27.77
C GLU A 330 -12.11 13.81 -27.18
N CYS A 331 -11.58 13.68 -25.97
CA CYS A 331 -10.76 14.70 -25.33
C CYS A 331 -9.54 15.05 -26.17
N ASP A 332 -8.84 14.04 -26.72
CA ASP A 332 -7.67 14.25 -27.59
C ASP A 332 -8.02 14.96 -28.90
N ARG A 333 -9.25 14.80 -29.40
CA ARG A 333 -9.68 15.46 -30.63
C ARG A 333 -10.08 16.92 -30.42
N LEU A 334 -10.48 17.26 -29.20
CA LEU A 334 -10.92 18.61 -28.84
C LEU A 334 -9.79 19.48 -28.30
N ALA A 335 -8.70 18.86 -27.80
CA ALA A 335 -7.50 19.55 -27.32
C ALA A 335 -6.59 19.99 -28.49
#